data_ecc540b25aab87942e5918acd88acefc
#
_entry.id   ecc540b25aab87942e5918acd88acefc
#
_cell.length_a   1.000
_cell.length_b   1.000
_cell.length_c   1.000
_cell.angle_alpha   90.00
_cell.angle_beta   90.00
_cell.angle_gamma   90.00
#
_symmetry.space_group_name_H-M   'P 1'
#
loop_
_entity.id
_entity.type
_entity.pdbx_description
1 polymer ?
#
loop_
_entity_poly.entity_id
_entity_poly.type
_entity_poly.pdbx_seq_one_letter_code
_entity_poly.pdbx_strand_id
1 'polypeptide(L)'
;MHTYPAKDLDRRLRIAAFAWLSEEVNIHGDVLPRTTLAQGFVFEGQRISLVSPEGIFKPKILPEYPISITTTTSGHYDDGFTPEGLLLYRYRGTDPRHRANVGLRNAMLHNIPLIYFHSVVPGKYLAAWPVYIVGDDPNKLTFTVAVDDYKTVNRYLDFQDSAPPISEADSDIRRLYITTSVKQRLHQRGFRERVLQAYREQCAFCRLKHLELLDAAHIIPDGEPDGDPVVNNGVALCKFHHAAFDRFMIGIRPDYVIEVRDDILKEKDGPMLLHGLQEMHQKKIILPRSSNAWPDPDLLERRYEKFRVAV
;
A
#
# COMPACT_ATOMS: atom_id res chain seq x y z
N MET A 1 -28.02 -20.89 26.65
CA MET A 1 -27.95 -21.70 25.45
C MET A 1 -28.56 -20.91 24.28
N HIS A 2 -27.82 -20.00 23.58
CA HIS A 2 -28.22 -19.30 22.31
C HIS A 2 -27.10 -18.37 21.84
N THR A 3 -25.89 -18.89 21.62
CA THR A 3 -24.75 -18.10 21.11
C THR A 3 -24.37 -18.44 19.66
N TYR A 4 -25.04 -19.40 19.01
CA TYR A 4 -24.72 -19.84 17.67
C TYR A 4 -25.08 -18.86 16.54
N PRO A 5 -26.24 -18.14 16.54
CA PRO A 5 -26.61 -17.30 15.39
C PRO A 5 -25.70 -16.08 15.20
N ALA A 6 -25.23 -15.46 16.29
CA ALA A 6 -24.41 -14.25 16.22
C ALA A 6 -22.98 -14.52 15.73
N LYS A 7 -22.38 -15.64 16.15
CA LYS A 7 -21.05 -16.04 15.68
C LYS A 7 -21.06 -16.46 14.20
N ASP A 8 -22.12 -17.14 13.77
CA ASP A 8 -22.29 -17.51 12.37
C ASP A 8 -22.48 -16.29 11.47
N LEU A 9 -23.26 -15.29 11.90
CA LEU A 9 -23.44 -14.02 11.19
C LEU A 9 -22.11 -13.27 11.05
N ASP A 10 -21.33 -13.11 12.12
CA ASP A 10 -20.03 -12.45 12.10
C ASP A 10 -19.09 -13.12 11.10
N ARG A 11 -19.00 -14.44 11.15
CA ARG A 11 -18.20 -15.26 10.23
C ARG A 11 -18.62 -15.05 8.78
N ARG A 12 -19.90 -15.21 8.44
CA ARG A 12 -20.41 -15.06 7.07
C ARG A 12 -20.17 -13.66 6.52
N LEU A 13 -20.34 -12.63 7.36
CA LEU A 13 -20.08 -11.24 6.96
C LEU A 13 -18.60 -11.02 6.63
N ARG A 14 -17.67 -11.55 7.44
CA ARG A 14 -16.22 -11.42 7.17
C ARG A 14 -15.80 -12.11 5.89
N ILE A 15 -16.33 -13.31 5.63
CA ILE A 15 -16.11 -14.03 4.36
C ILE A 15 -16.55 -13.17 3.18
N ALA A 16 -17.78 -12.65 3.23
CA ALA A 16 -18.32 -11.81 2.17
C ALA A 16 -17.50 -10.53 1.98
N ALA A 17 -17.04 -9.90 3.08
CA ALA A 17 -16.17 -8.73 3.01
C ALA A 17 -14.82 -9.04 2.35
N PHE A 18 -14.19 -10.16 2.69
CA PHE A 18 -12.91 -10.57 2.12
C PHE A 18 -13.03 -10.95 0.65
N ALA A 19 -14.10 -11.66 0.26
CA ALA A 19 -14.38 -11.99 -1.13
C ALA A 19 -14.58 -10.72 -1.96
N TRP A 20 -15.41 -9.79 -1.48
CA TRP A 20 -15.64 -8.50 -2.13
C TRP A 20 -14.35 -7.68 -2.28
N LEU A 21 -13.52 -7.60 -1.23
CA LEU A 21 -12.22 -6.92 -1.32
C LEU A 21 -11.30 -7.56 -2.35
N SER A 22 -11.30 -8.88 -2.47
CA SER A 22 -10.50 -9.58 -3.49
C SER A 22 -10.94 -9.20 -4.90
N GLU A 23 -12.24 -9.09 -5.14
CA GLU A 23 -12.80 -8.64 -6.43
C GLU A 23 -12.43 -7.18 -6.72
N GLU A 24 -12.61 -6.27 -5.74
CA GLU A 24 -12.25 -4.85 -5.91
C GLU A 24 -10.76 -4.65 -6.22
N VAL A 25 -9.89 -5.38 -5.52
CA VAL A 25 -8.44 -5.33 -5.76
C VAL A 25 -8.08 -5.90 -7.14
N ASN A 26 -8.75 -6.94 -7.60
CA ASN A 26 -8.53 -7.48 -8.95
C ASN A 26 -8.96 -6.49 -10.05
N ILE A 27 -10.02 -5.72 -9.83
CA ILE A 27 -10.53 -4.75 -10.80
C ILE A 27 -9.76 -3.44 -10.77
N HIS A 28 -9.50 -2.90 -9.57
CA HIS A 28 -8.99 -1.54 -9.36
C HIS A 28 -7.52 -1.48 -8.90
N GLY A 29 -6.90 -2.62 -8.63
CA GLY A 29 -5.57 -2.72 -8.02
C GLY A 29 -5.61 -2.57 -6.49
N ASP A 30 -4.45 -2.73 -5.85
CA ASP A 30 -4.30 -2.85 -4.39
C ASP A 30 -4.69 -1.58 -3.62
N VAL A 31 -4.73 -0.41 -4.28
CA VAL A 31 -5.00 0.88 -3.66
C VAL A 31 -6.42 1.32 -4.00
N LEU A 32 -7.29 1.24 -3.01
CA LEU A 32 -8.72 1.49 -3.17
C LEU A 32 -9.11 2.91 -2.69
N PRO A 33 -10.00 3.62 -3.43
CA PRO A 33 -10.56 4.88 -2.97
C PRO A 33 -11.41 4.70 -1.71
N ARG A 34 -11.37 5.71 -0.82
CA ARG A 34 -12.23 5.72 0.37
C ARG A 34 -13.72 5.63 0.02
N THR A 35 -14.12 6.22 -1.09
CA THR A 35 -15.52 6.18 -1.57
C THR A 35 -15.97 4.76 -1.82
N THR A 36 -15.16 3.93 -2.48
CA THR A 36 -15.43 2.51 -2.70
C THR A 36 -15.58 1.76 -1.36
N LEU A 37 -14.63 1.94 -0.44
CA LEU A 37 -14.68 1.30 0.88
C LEU A 37 -15.86 1.76 1.74
N ALA A 38 -16.28 3.02 1.62
CA ALA A 38 -17.43 3.57 2.32
C ALA A 38 -18.76 3.10 1.71
N GLN A 39 -18.83 2.94 0.40
CA GLN A 39 -19.96 2.30 -0.28
C GLN A 39 -20.09 0.84 0.13
N GLY A 40 -18.96 0.14 0.20
CA GLY A 40 -18.89 -1.26 0.58
C GLY A 40 -19.76 -2.17 -0.29
N PHE A 41 -20.24 -3.26 0.28
CA PHE A 41 -20.95 -4.33 -0.42
C PHE A 41 -22.35 -4.58 0.17
N VAL A 42 -23.15 -5.38 -0.53
CA VAL A 42 -24.47 -5.81 -0.04
C VAL A 42 -24.35 -7.19 0.59
N PHE A 43 -24.77 -7.30 1.86
CA PHE A 43 -24.84 -8.55 2.60
C PHE A 43 -26.25 -8.71 3.16
N GLU A 44 -26.92 -9.81 2.81
CA GLU A 44 -28.32 -10.13 3.23
C GLU A 44 -29.28 -8.95 3.02
N GLY A 45 -29.16 -8.27 1.87
CA GLY A 45 -30.01 -7.13 1.50
C GLY A 45 -29.63 -5.79 2.19
N GLN A 46 -28.61 -5.78 3.05
CA GLN A 46 -28.13 -4.56 3.70
C GLN A 46 -26.76 -4.13 3.13
N ARG A 47 -26.58 -2.83 2.96
CA ARG A 47 -25.28 -2.25 2.56
C ARG A 47 -24.34 -2.16 3.75
N ILE A 48 -23.19 -2.75 3.63
CA ILE A 48 -22.15 -2.80 4.68
C ILE A 48 -20.94 -1.99 4.21
N SER A 49 -20.67 -0.89 4.88
CA SER A 49 -19.42 -0.14 4.76
C SER A 49 -18.27 -0.90 5.41
N LEU A 50 -17.05 -0.67 4.95
CA LEU A 50 -15.82 -1.22 5.57
C LEU A 50 -14.98 -0.17 6.30
N VAL A 51 -15.32 1.12 6.20
CA VAL A 51 -14.57 2.20 6.83
C VAL A 51 -15.51 3.22 7.51
N SER A 52 -14.97 3.88 8.53
CA SER A 52 -15.62 5.03 9.17
C SER A 52 -14.61 6.16 9.41
N PRO A 53 -15.05 7.36 9.82
CA PRO A 53 -14.14 8.42 10.25
C PRO A 53 -13.32 8.08 11.51
N GLU A 54 -13.72 7.04 12.24
CA GLU A 54 -13.20 6.75 13.59
C GLU A 54 -11.96 5.87 13.62
N GLY A 55 -11.48 5.35 12.49
CA GLY A 55 -10.31 4.48 12.40
C GLY A 55 -10.61 3.01 12.73
N ILE A 56 -11.16 2.69 13.91
CA ILE A 56 -11.62 1.35 14.28
C ILE A 56 -13.10 1.27 13.95
N PHE A 57 -13.48 0.39 13.03
CA PHE A 57 -14.85 0.33 12.53
C PHE A 57 -15.54 -0.99 12.84
N LYS A 58 -16.74 -0.88 13.41
CA LYS A 58 -17.66 -1.99 13.65
C LYS A 58 -19.02 -1.67 13.01
N PRO A 59 -19.43 -2.35 11.93
CA PRO A 59 -20.78 -2.21 11.39
C PRO A 59 -21.85 -2.54 12.44
N LYS A 60 -22.99 -1.88 12.37
CA LYS A 60 -24.08 -2.07 13.35
C LYS A 60 -24.61 -3.52 13.41
N ILE A 61 -24.52 -4.24 12.30
CA ILE A 61 -24.95 -5.64 12.20
C ILE A 61 -24.03 -6.57 13.00
N LEU A 62 -22.76 -6.21 13.22
CA LEU A 62 -21.84 -6.99 14.03
C LEU A 62 -22.05 -6.69 15.53
N PRO A 63 -22.30 -7.72 16.34
CA PRO A 63 -22.61 -7.52 17.76
C PRO A 63 -21.37 -7.09 18.56
N GLU A 64 -20.21 -7.68 18.29
CA GLU A 64 -19.08 -7.65 19.22
C GLU A 64 -17.82 -7.06 18.61
N TYR A 65 -17.27 -7.62 17.53
CA TYR A 65 -15.92 -7.30 17.05
C TYR A 65 -15.92 -6.27 15.92
N PRO A 66 -14.88 -5.39 15.84
CA PRO A 66 -14.64 -4.57 14.66
C PRO A 66 -14.43 -5.44 13.40
N ILE A 67 -14.74 -4.88 12.22
CA ILE A 67 -14.41 -5.52 10.95
C ILE A 67 -13.10 -5.00 10.37
N SER A 68 -12.79 -3.74 10.65
CA SER A 68 -11.60 -3.09 10.08
C SER A 68 -10.94 -2.10 11.03
N ILE A 69 -9.67 -1.85 10.74
CA ILE A 69 -8.86 -0.78 11.31
C ILE A 69 -8.25 0.05 10.17
N THR A 70 -8.15 1.36 10.36
CA THR A 70 -7.72 2.31 9.32
C THR A 70 -6.72 3.28 9.91
N THR A 71 -5.60 3.52 9.21
CA THR A 71 -4.67 4.59 9.57
C THR A 71 -4.96 5.86 8.80
N THR A 72 -4.48 6.99 9.31
CA THR A 72 -4.65 8.32 8.68
C THR A 72 -3.30 8.91 8.30
N THR A 73 -3.24 9.61 7.15
CA THR A 73 -2.03 10.32 6.70
C THR A 73 -1.79 11.64 7.44
N SER A 74 -2.78 12.15 8.17
CA SER A 74 -2.72 13.45 8.85
C SER A 74 -2.35 13.30 10.32
N GLY A 75 -1.08 13.20 10.60
CA GLY A 75 -0.56 13.23 11.96
C GLY A 75 0.78 12.51 12.02
N HIS A 76 1.64 12.93 12.93
CA HIS A 76 2.89 12.30 13.33
C HIS A 76 2.69 10.88 13.94
N TYR A 77 1.79 10.13 13.36
CA TYR A 77 1.54 8.73 13.67
C TYR A 77 2.27 7.90 12.61
N ASP A 78 3.59 7.78 12.80
CA ASP A 78 4.29 6.64 12.25
C ASP A 78 3.57 5.41 12.80
N ASP A 79 2.82 4.72 11.94
CA ASP A 79 2.51 3.33 12.17
C ASP A 79 3.85 2.63 12.20
N GLY A 80 4.42 2.59 13.41
CA GLY A 80 5.70 2.00 13.65
C GLY A 80 5.61 0.51 13.29
N PHE A 81 6.73 -0.03 12.91
CA PHE A 81 6.88 -1.48 12.93
C PHE A 81 7.68 -1.85 14.16
N THR A 82 7.39 -2.98 14.75
CA THR A 82 8.27 -3.56 15.75
C THR A 82 9.62 -3.90 15.11
N PRO A 83 10.70 -4.08 15.89
CA PRO A 83 11.98 -4.56 15.35
C PRO A 83 11.84 -5.86 14.56
N GLU A 84 10.90 -6.71 14.95
CA GLU A 84 10.56 -7.97 14.27
C GLU A 84 9.74 -7.77 12.98
N GLY A 85 9.28 -6.55 12.70
CA GLY A 85 8.55 -6.21 11.47
C GLY A 85 7.02 -6.32 11.55
N LEU A 86 6.44 -6.49 12.72
CA LEU A 86 4.99 -6.45 12.94
C LEU A 86 4.49 -5.01 12.95
N LEU A 87 3.22 -4.80 12.54
CA LEU A 87 2.59 -3.48 12.52
C LEU A 87 2.22 -3.04 13.94
N LEU A 88 2.48 -1.78 14.27
CA LEU A 88 1.97 -1.12 15.48
C LEU A 88 0.76 -0.27 15.12
N TYR A 89 -0.37 -0.51 15.76
CA TYR A 89 -1.59 0.25 15.59
C TYR A 89 -1.97 0.98 16.88
N ARG A 90 -2.17 2.29 16.82
CA ARG A 90 -2.45 3.09 18.01
C ARG A 90 -3.87 2.89 18.52
N TYR A 91 -4.02 3.03 19.84
CA TYR A 91 -5.33 3.11 20.47
C TYR A 91 -6.13 4.29 19.93
N ARG A 92 -7.45 4.14 19.96
CA ARG A 92 -8.33 5.28 19.82
C ARG A 92 -8.29 6.12 21.09
N GLY A 93 -7.72 7.33 20.99
CA GLY A 93 -7.51 8.20 22.14
C GLY A 93 -6.56 7.63 23.18
N THR A 94 -6.64 8.15 24.40
CA THR A 94 -5.74 7.78 25.52
C THR A 94 -6.39 6.86 26.54
N ASP A 95 -7.69 6.55 26.38
CA ASP A 95 -8.41 5.67 27.31
C ASP A 95 -8.35 4.19 26.85
N PRO A 96 -7.64 3.32 27.56
CA PRO A 96 -7.59 1.88 27.25
C PRO A 96 -8.97 1.19 27.32
N ARG A 97 -9.92 1.78 28.07
CA ARG A 97 -11.29 1.24 28.26
C ARG A 97 -12.26 1.76 27.19
N HIS A 98 -11.81 2.63 26.28
CA HIS A 98 -12.67 3.07 25.19
C HIS A 98 -13.23 1.86 24.42
N ARG A 99 -14.54 1.87 24.11
CA ARG A 99 -15.27 0.74 23.50
C ARG A 99 -14.58 0.14 22.27
N ALA A 100 -13.94 0.97 21.44
CA ALA A 100 -13.26 0.51 20.24
C ALA A 100 -11.97 -0.26 20.57
N ASN A 101 -11.20 0.20 21.58
CA ASN A 101 -9.99 -0.48 22.07
C ASN A 101 -10.37 -1.82 22.73
N VAL A 102 -11.44 -1.83 23.52
CA VAL A 102 -11.97 -3.08 24.10
C VAL A 102 -12.40 -4.05 23.00
N GLY A 103 -13.05 -3.57 21.92
CA GLY A 103 -13.42 -4.41 20.78
C GLY A 103 -12.24 -5.06 20.09
N LEU A 104 -11.10 -4.36 19.92
CA LEU A 104 -9.86 -4.92 19.38
C LEU A 104 -9.21 -5.93 20.34
N ARG A 105 -9.21 -5.65 21.64
CA ARG A 105 -8.72 -6.60 22.66
C ARG A 105 -9.55 -7.88 22.67
N ASN A 106 -10.86 -7.77 22.56
CA ASN A 106 -11.72 -8.94 22.44
C ASN A 106 -11.47 -9.71 21.12
N ALA A 107 -11.23 -9.00 20.00
CA ALA A 107 -10.85 -9.62 18.74
C ALA A 107 -9.51 -10.38 18.86
N MET A 108 -8.54 -9.85 19.62
CA MET A 108 -7.28 -10.54 19.93
C MET A 108 -7.52 -11.83 20.72
N LEU A 109 -8.29 -11.75 21.82
CA LEU A 109 -8.55 -12.90 22.68
C LEU A 109 -9.27 -14.06 21.97
N HIS A 110 -10.09 -13.74 20.96
CA HIS A 110 -10.85 -14.73 20.19
C HIS A 110 -10.26 -15.00 18.79
N ASN A 111 -9.07 -14.47 18.51
CA ASN A 111 -8.35 -14.64 17.23
C ASN A 111 -9.24 -14.29 16.01
N ILE A 112 -9.95 -13.16 16.09
CA ILE A 112 -10.88 -12.72 15.03
C ILE A 112 -10.13 -12.01 13.92
N PRO A 113 -10.28 -12.44 12.64
CA PRO A 113 -9.62 -11.78 11.51
C PRO A 113 -10.28 -10.43 11.18
N LEU A 114 -9.44 -9.42 10.95
CA LEU A 114 -9.82 -8.06 10.61
C LEU A 114 -9.28 -7.68 9.22
N ILE A 115 -9.69 -6.49 8.75
CA ILE A 115 -9.13 -5.82 7.58
C ILE A 115 -8.32 -4.62 8.06
N TYR A 116 -7.11 -4.44 7.52
CA TYR A 116 -6.29 -3.25 7.75
C TYR A 116 -6.26 -2.39 6.50
N PHE A 117 -6.65 -1.14 6.63
CA PHE A 117 -6.59 -0.13 5.59
C PHE A 117 -5.49 0.88 5.90
N HIS A 118 -4.36 0.73 5.20
CA HIS A 118 -3.25 1.67 5.31
C HIS A 118 -3.47 2.86 4.37
N SER A 119 -3.49 4.08 4.92
CA SER A 119 -3.61 5.29 4.14
C SER A 119 -2.29 5.59 3.40
N VAL A 120 -2.30 5.55 2.07
CA VAL A 120 -1.11 5.83 1.25
C VAL A 120 -1.03 7.29 0.83
N VAL A 121 -2.17 7.87 0.49
CA VAL A 121 -2.40 9.31 0.27
C VAL A 121 -3.80 9.66 0.74
N PRO A 122 -4.15 10.93 0.97
CA PRO A 122 -5.49 11.31 1.38
C PRO A 122 -6.58 10.70 0.49
N GLY A 123 -7.48 9.94 1.10
CA GLY A 123 -8.59 9.30 0.40
C GLY A 123 -8.28 8.01 -0.36
N LYS A 124 -7.05 7.51 -0.34
CA LYS A 124 -6.66 6.23 -0.95
C LYS A 124 -6.00 5.30 0.07
N TYR A 125 -6.39 4.06 0.09
CA TYR A 125 -5.98 3.06 1.08
C TYR A 125 -5.50 1.78 0.42
N LEU A 126 -4.39 1.24 0.89
CA LEU A 126 -3.98 -0.12 0.59
C LEU A 126 -4.63 -1.05 1.61
N ALA A 127 -5.30 -2.10 1.14
CA ALA A 127 -5.95 -3.08 1.97
C ALA A 127 -5.04 -4.28 2.24
N ALA A 128 -4.97 -4.71 3.52
CA ALA A 128 -4.35 -5.96 3.93
C ALA A 128 -5.35 -6.78 4.75
N TRP A 129 -5.54 -8.02 4.37
CA TRP A 129 -6.43 -8.96 5.06
C TRP A 129 -6.04 -10.42 4.77
N PRO A 130 -6.31 -11.36 5.67
CA PRO A 130 -6.72 -11.16 7.05
C PRO A 130 -5.58 -10.58 7.89
N VAL A 131 -5.92 -9.72 8.86
CA VAL A 131 -4.99 -9.29 9.89
C VAL A 131 -5.52 -9.67 11.27
N TYR A 132 -4.62 -9.92 12.19
CA TYR A 132 -4.92 -10.30 13.56
C TYR A 132 -4.26 -9.36 14.55
N ILE A 133 -4.95 -9.03 15.62
CA ILE A 133 -4.33 -8.38 16.77
C ILE A 133 -3.59 -9.48 17.54
N VAL A 134 -2.29 -9.32 17.70
CA VAL A 134 -1.40 -10.32 18.34
C VAL A 134 -0.74 -9.79 19.61
N GLY A 135 -0.88 -8.51 19.92
CA GLY A 135 -0.37 -7.90 21.14
C GLY A 135 -1.15 -6.65 21.53
N ASP A 136 -1.11 -6.33 22.82
CA ASP A 136 -1.75 -5.17 23.45
C ASP A 136 -0.81 -4.57 24.48
N ASP A 137 -0.35 -3.34 24.28
CA ASP A 137 0.49 -2.58 25.22
C ASP A 137 -0.24 -1.31 25.69
N PRO A 138 -1.00 -1.39 26.79
CA PRO A 138 -1.72 -0.24 27.33
C PRO A 138 -0.81 0.91 27.79
N ASN A 139 0.46 0.66 28.10
CA ASN A 139 1.39 1.71 28.53
C ASN A 139 1.85 2.56 27.33
N LYS A 140 2.01 1.94 26.17
CA LYS A 140 2.34 2.62 24.92
C LYS A 140 1.10 3.02 24.10
N LEU A 141 -0.10 2.63 24.55
CA LEU A 141 -1.36 2.82 23.86
C LEU A 141 -1.32 2.26 22.43
N THR A 142 -0.78 1.04 22.27
CA THR A 142 -0.62 0.39 20.97
C THR A 142 -1.07 -1.06 20.98
N PHE A 143 -1.60 -1.49 19.84
CA PHE A 143 -1.79 -2.89 19.50
C PHE A 143 -0.72 -3.33 18.53
N THR A 144 -0.29 -4.58 18.62
CA THR A 144 0.55 -5.23 17.60
C THR A 144 -0.35 -6.00 16.65
N VAL A 145 -0.15 -5.78 15.36
CA VAL A 145 -0.98 -6.36 14.28
C VAL A 145 -0.11 -7.21 13.37
N ALA A 146 -0.54 -8.43 13.11
CA ALA A 146 0.08 -9.35 12.17
C ALA A 146 -0.83 -9.61 10.98
N VAL A 147 -0.25 -9.70 9.78
CA VAL A 147 -0.95 -10.13 8.57
C VAL A 147 -0.78 -11.65 8.42
N ASP A 148 -1.80 -12.35 7.97
CA ASP A 148 -1.74 -13.80 7.71
C ASP A 148 -2.15 -14.14 6.27
N ASP A 149 -1.96 -15.38 5.84
CA ASP A 149 -2.37 -15.85 4.52
C ASP A 149 -3.90 -16.02 4.48
N TYR A 150 -4.52 -15.63 3.35
CA TYR A 150 -5.95 -15.86 3.09
C TYR A 150 -6.34 -17.34 3.20
N LYS A 151 -5.42 -18.26 2.92
CA LYS A 151 -5.63 -19.71 3.12
C LYS A 151 -5.91 -20.08 4.58
N THR A 152 -5.48 -19.25 5.53
CA THR A 152 -5.79 -19.43 6.96
C THR A 152 -7.24 -19.09 7.27
N VAL A 153 -7.85 -18.19 6.48
CA VAL A 153 -9.28 -17.87 6.60
C VAL A 153 -10.12 -19.11 6.28
N ASN A 154 -9.75 -19.88 5.26
CA ASN A 154 -10.45 -21.12 4.94
C ASN A 154 -10.43 -22.12 6.10
N ARG A 155 -9.35 -22.18 6.89
CA ARG A 155 -9.31 -23.01 8.13
C ARG A 155 -10.19 -22.44 9.24
N TYR A 156 -10.31 -21.13 9.36
CA TYR A 156 -11.28 -20.49 10.25
C TYR A 156 -12.72 -20.79 9.80
N LEU A 157 -12.89 -21.06 8.49
CA LEU A 157 -14.16 -21.34 7.84
C LEU A 157 -14.52 -22.82 7.86
N ASP A 158 -13.53 -23.70 7.73
CA ASP A 158 -13.72 -25.15 7.73
C ASP A 158 -13.56 -25.69 9.16
N PHE A 159 -14.62 -25.52 9.98
CA PHE A 159 -14.78 -26.31 11.19
C PHE A 159 -15.13 -27.76 10.83
N GLN A 160 -14.18 -28.48 10.25
CA GLN A 160 -14.14 -29.91 10.31
C GLN A 160 -12.91 -30.34 11.11
N ASP A 161 -13.16 -31.11 12.15
CA ASP A 161 -12.32 -31.58 13.26
C ASP A 161 -11.08 -32.41 12.88
N SER A 162 -10.36 -32.15 11.80
CA SER A 162 -9.33 -33.08 11.34
C SER A 162 -8.02 -32.48 10.83
N ALA A 163 -7.78 -31.18 10.97
CA ALA A 163 -6.45 -30.64 10.67
C ALA A 163 -5.58 -30.63 11.93
N PRO A 164 -4.33 -31.17 11.91
CA PRO A 164 -3.45 -31.09 13.05
C PRO A 164 -3.18 -29.62 13.39
N PRO A 165 -3.08 -29.27 14.69
CA PRO A 165 -2.74 -27.93 15.09
C PRO A 165 -1.35 -27.57 14.54
N ILE A 166 -1.25 -26.47 13.80
CA ILE A 166 0.06 -25.88 13.45
C ILE A 166 0.66 -25.45 14.79
N SER A 167 1.93 -25.72 15.01
CA SER A 167 2.61 -25.24 16.22
C SER A 167 2.51 -23.70 16.26
N GLU A 168 2.33 -23.14 17.43
CA GLU A 168 2.27 -21.67 17.61
C GLU A 168 3.50 -21.00 16.99
N ALA A 169 4.68 -21.60 17.15
CA ALA A 169 5.94 -21.12 16.57
C ALA A 169 5.91 -21.05 15.03
N ASP A 170 5.35 -22.05 14.34
CA ASP A 170 5.23 -22.05 12.88
C ASP A 170 4.23 -20.99 12.40
N SER A 171 3.18 -20.73 13.19
CA SER A 171 2.21 -19.68 12.89
C SER A 171 2.82 -18.29 13.01
N ASP A 172 3.66 -18.07 14.03
CA ASP A 172 4.30 -16.78 14.29
C ASP A 172 5.36 -16.45 13.24
N ILE A 173 6.21 -17.42 12.87
CA ILE A 173 7.20 -17.25 11.79
C ILE A 173 6.52 -16.93 10.47
N ARG A 174 5.44 -17.63 10.13
CA ARG A 174 4.67 -17.37 8.91
C ARG A 174 4.06 -15.97 8.91
N ARG A 175 3.40 -15.56 10.00
CA ARG A 175 2.80 -14.23 10.17
C ARG A 175 3.84 -13.13 10.04
N LEU A 176 5.01 -13.32 10.64
CA LEU A 176 6.14 -12.40 10.54
C LEU A 176 6.60 -12.22 9.09
N TYR A 177 6.81 -13.32 8.37
CA TYR A 177 7.20 -13.29 6.95
C TYR A 177 6.15 -12.59 6.07
N ILE A 178 4.86 -12.91 6.23
CA ILE A 178 3.78 -12.32 5.46
C ILE A 178 3.64 -10.82 5.80
N THR A 179 3.73 -10.45 7.08
CA THR A 179 3.66 -9.04 7.50
C THR A 179 4.82 -8.25 6.91
N THR A 180 6.03 -8.80 6.88
CA THR A 180 7.20 -8.16 6.25
C THR A 180 6.99 -7.96 4.75
N SER A 181 6.43 -8.95 4.05
CA SER A 181 6.09 -8.84 2.63
C SER A 181 5.00 -7.78 2.36
N VAL A 182 4.02 -7.66 3.26
CA VAL A 182 3.00 -6.61 3.20
C VAL A 182 3.63 -5.24 3.48
N LYS A 183 4.52 -5.13 4.47
CA LYS A 183 5.29 -3.90 4.74
C LYS A 183 6.00 -3.40 3.48
N GLN A 184 6.71 -4.28 2.78
CA GLN A 184 7.40 -3.93 1.55
C GLN A 184 6.43 -3.43 0.47
N ARG A 185 5.29 -4.10 0.29
CA ARG A 185 4.23 -3.63 -0.64
C ARG A 185 3.66 -2.27 -0.22
N LEU A 186 3.43 -2.05 1.08
CA LEU A 186 2.96 -0.76 1.61
C LEU A 186 3.92 0.38 1.23
N HIS A 187 5.24 0.17 1.42
CA HIS A 187 6.26 1.15 1.07
C HIS A 187 6.28 1.45 -0.43
N GLN A 188 6.32 0.42 -1.27
CA GLN A 188 6.37 0.57 -2.73
C GLN A 188 5.09 1.22 -3.29
N ARG A 189 3.90 0.79 -2.86
CA ARG A 189 2.63 1.38 -3.29
C ARG A 189 2.44 2.79 -2.76
N GLY A 190 2.80 3.03 -1.50
CA GLY A 190 2.80 4.36 -0.91
C GLY A 190 3.72 5.33 -1.66
N PHE A 191 4.94 4.91 -1.99
CA PHE A 191 5.87 5.67 -2.83
C PHE A 191 5.24 6.02 -4.18
N ARG A 192 4.74 5.00 -4.92
CA ARG A 192 4.11 5.20 -6.22
C ARG A 192 2.98 6.23 -6.16
N GLU A 193 2.04 6.08 -5.23
CA GLU A 193 0.89 6.99 -5.13
C GLU A 193 1.32 8.43 -4.78
N ARG A 194 2.29 8.61 -3.87
CA ARG A 194 2.81 9.94 -3.51
C ARG A 194 3.51 10.61 -4.69
N VAL A 195 4.35 9.88 -5.42
CA VAL A 195 5.03 10.40 -6.61
C VAL A 195 4.01 10.76 -7.69
N LEU A 196 3.08 9.87 -8.04
CA LEU A 196 2.07 10.15 -9.07
C LEU A 196 1.22 11.38 -8.69
N GLN A 197 0.82 11.50 -7.43
CA GLN A 197 0.07 12.67 -6.95
C GLN A 197 0.88 13.96 -7.08
N ALA A 198 2.17 13.96 -6.71
CA ALA A 198 3.04 15.11 -6.83
C ALA A 198 3.15 15.60 -8.29
N TYR A 199 3.21 14.68 -9.23
CA TYR A 199 3.26 14.95 -10.69
C TYR A 199 1.88 15.12 -11.33
N ARG A 200 0.78 15.21 -10.55
CA ARG A 200 -0.59 15.40 -11.05
C ARG A 200 -1.03 14.27 -11.98
N GLU A 201 -0.66 13.06 -11.62
CA GLU A 201 -1.03 11.82 -12.33
C GLU A 201 -0.68 11.88 -13.84
N GLN A 202 0.53 12.36 -14.16
CA GLN A 202 1.04 12.40 -15.54
C GLN A 202 2.52 12.03 -15.62
N CYS A 203 2.90 11.50 -16.77
CA CYS A 203 4.31 11.22 -17.08
C CYS A 203 5.11 12.54 -17.15
N ALA A 204 6.23 12.60 -16.45
CA ALA A 204 7.12 13.77 -16.43
C ALA A 204 7.76 14.09 -17.79
N PHE A 205 7.84 13.10 -18.69
CA PHE A 205 8.39 13.27 -20.03
C PHE A 205 7.33 13.61 -21.08
N CYS A 206 6.36 12.72 -21.30
CA CYS A 206 5.40 12.82 -22.40
C CYS A 206 3.99 13.29 -22.02
N ARG A 207 3.74 13.57 -20.74
CA ARG A 207 2.42 14.03 -20.23
C ARG A 207 1.27 13.02 -20.33
N LEU A 208 1.55 11.75 -20.60
CA LEU A 208 0.52 10.70 -20.59
C LEU A 208 -0.18 10.68 -19.21
N LYS A 209 -1.52 10.62 -19.20
CA LYS A 209 -2.35 10.72 -17.96
C LYS A 209 -3.14 9.44 -17.64
N HIS A 210 -2.87 8.34 -18.30
CA HIS A 210 -3.53 7.06 -18.03
C HIS A 210 -2.85 6.37 -16.85
N LEU A 211 -3.50 6.37 -15.68
CA LEU A 211 -2.94 5.84 -14.41
C LEU A 211 -2.45 4.40 -14.51
N GLU A 212 -3.12 3.59 -15.33
CA GLU A 212 -2.78 2.18 -15.57
C GLU A 212 -1.41 2.02 -16.27
N LEU A 213 -1.01 3.06 -16.99
CA LEU A 213 0.26 3.12 -17.72
C LEU A 213 1.33 3.94 -16.99
N LEU A 214 1.01 4.55 -15.85
CA LEU A 214 1.96 5.33 -15.06
C LEU A 214 2.60 4.49 -13.95
N ASP A 215 3.83 4.86 -13.61
CA ASP A 215 4.57 4.29 -12.49
C ASP A 215 5.47 5.36 -11.85
N ALA A 216 6.04 5.05 -10.68
CA ALA A 216 7.05 5.88 -10.03
C ALA A 216 8.43 5.22 -10.22
N ALA A 217 9.27 5.85 -11.01
CA ALA A 217 10.66 5.44 -11.18
C ALA A 217 11.51 5.98 -10.04
N HIS A 218 12.26 5.12 -9.35
CA HIS A 218 13.28 5.56 -8.40
C HIS A 218 14.46 6.21 -9.12
N ILE A 219 14.96 7.33 -8.60
CA ILE A 219 16.22 7.92 -9.07
C ILE A 219 17.38 7.04 -8.58
N ILE A 220 17.48 6.81 -7.29
CA ILE A 220 18.35 5.81 -6.68
C ILE A 220 17.51 4.61 -6.29
N PRO A 221 17.85 3.39 -6.75
CA PRO A 221 17.06 2.19 -6.48
C PRO A 221 16.84 1.92 -5.00
N ASP A 222 15.67 1.36 -4.68
CA ASP A 222 15.35 0.86 -3.34
C ASP A 222 16.39 -0.19 -2.91
N GLY A 223 16.93 -0.02 -1.69
CA GLY A 223 18.01 -0.87 -1.17
C GLY A 223 19.44 -0.36 -1.41
N GLU A 224 19.66 0.66 -2.26
CA GLU A 224 20.92 1.40 -2.31
C GLU A 224 20.95 2.50 -1.22
N PRO A 225 22.15 2.95 -0.76
CA PRO A 225 22.24 4.12 0.11
C PRO A 225 21.54 5.33 -0.51
N ASP A 226 20.68 6.01 0.26
CA ASP A 226 19.81 7.11 -0.16
C ASP A 226 18.68 6.69 -1.14
N GLY A 227 18.42 5.39 -1.28
CA GLY A 227 17.34 4.81 -2.08
C GLY A 227 15.96 4.87 -1.40
N ASP A 228 15.76 5.68 -0.37
CA ASP A 228 14.51 5.77 0.37
C ASP A 228 13.31 6.06 -0.52
N PRO A 229 12.13 5.48 -0.27
CA PRO A 229 10.90 5.66 -1.05
C PRO A 229 10.22 7.01 -0.73
N VAL A 230 10.96 8.10 -0.90
CA VAL A 230 10.51 9.50 -0.74
C VAL A 230 10.26 10.16 -2.10
N VAL A 231 9.38 11.18 -2.13
CA VAL A 231 8.96 11.80 -3.41
C VAL A 231 10.14 12.39 -4.18
N ASN A 232 11.12 12.96 -3.48
CA ASN A 232 12.32 13.56 -4.07
C ASN A 232 13.26 12.53 -4.72
N ASN A 233 13.14 11.25 -4.35
CA ASN A 233 13.83 10.13 -5.00
C ASN A 233 12.97 9.48 -6.08
N GLY A 234 11.93 10.17 -6.58
CA GLY A 234 10.97 9.62 -7.52
C GLY A 234 10.61 10.51 -8.69
N VAL A 235 10.39 9.90 -9.84
CA VAL A 235 9.89 10.56 -11.05
C VAL A 235 8.68 9.79 -11.57
N ALA A 236 7.56 10.48 -11.84
CA ALA A 236 6.39 9.85 -12.45
C ALA A 236 6.63 9.63 -13.94
N LEU A 237 6.69 8.39 -14.37
CA LEU A 237 6.92 8.02 -15.77
C LEU A 237 5.84 7.05 -16.27
N CYS A 238 5.55 7.08 -17.57
CA CYS A 238 4.79 5.99 -18.16
C CYS A 238 5.67 4.74 -18.28
N LYS A 239 5.06 3.57 -18.37
CA LYS A 239 5.79 2.27 -18.40
C LYS A 239 6.88 2.23 -19.47
N PHE A 240 6.67 2.87 -20.62
CA PHE A 240 7.66 2.97 -21.68
C PHE A 240 8.88 3.81 -21.25
N HIS A 241 8.65 5.00 -20.74
CA HIS A 241 9.72 5.88 -20.25
C HIS A 241 10.40 5.35 -18.99
N HIS A 242 9.67 4.68 -18.11
CA HIS A 242 10.24 4.01 -16.94
C HIS A 242 11.22 2.91 -17.37
N ALA A 243 10.82 2.05 -18.30
CA ALA A 243 11.69 1.01 -18.83
C ALA A 243 12.93 1.57 -19.54
N ALA A 244 12.80 2.67 -20.28
CA ALA A 244 13.93 3.33 -20.94
C ALA A 244 14.87 4.01 -19.92
N PHE A 245 14.33 4.61 -18.86
CA PHE A 245 15.07 5.23 -17.77
C PHE A 245 15.87 4.19 -16.97
N ASP A 246 15.26 3.05 -16.63
CA ASP A 246 15.94 1.98 -15.89
C ASP A 246 17.07 1.33 -16.67
N ARG A 247 16.97 1.31 -18.01
CA ARG A 247 18.00 0.76 -18.89
C ARG A 247 19.02 1.79 -19.37
N PHE A 248 19.01 2.99 -18.79
CA PHE A 248 19.90 4.08 -19.19
C PHE A 248 19.86 4.40 -20.69
N MET A 249 18.72 4.19 -21.36
CA MET A 249 18.50 4.68 -22.71
C MET A 249 18.23 6.20 -22.70
N ILE A 250 17.70 6.69 -21.60
CA ILE A 250 17.37 8.08 -21.34
C ILE A 250 17.75 8.44 -19.90
N GLY A 251 18.37 9.60 -19.70
CA GLY A 251 18.77 10.13 -18.40
C GLY A 251 18.10 11.46 -18.11
N ILE A 252 18.18 11.89 -16.86
CA ILE A 252 17.77 13.22 -16.39
C ILE A 252 19.01 13.87 -15.77
N ARG A 253 19.40 15.04 -16.28
CA ARG A 253 20.47 15.85 -15.73
C ARG A 253 20.01 16.53 -14.43
N PRO A 254 20.94 16.97 -13.54
CA PRO A 254 20.60 17.71 -12.32
C PRO A 254 19.82 19.01 -12.53
N ASP A 255 19.92 19.60 -13.73
CA ASP A 255 19.17 20.77 -14.15
C ASP A 255 17.79 20.42 -14.78
N TYR A 256 17.36 19.17 -14.57
CA TYR A 256 16.07 18.63 -15.01
C TYR A 256 15.90 18.50 -16.53
N VAL A 257 17.00 18.50 -17.28
CA VAL A 257 17.00 18.30 -18.73
C VAL A 257 17.13 16.81 -19.05
N ILE A 258 16.32 16.35 -19.98
CA ILE A 258 16.33 14.97 -20.49
C ILE A 258 17.50 14.82 -21.46
N GLU A 259 18.25 13.76 -21.32
CA GLU A 259 19.28 13.34 -22.26
C GLU A 259 19.05 11.91 -22.76
N VAL A 260 19.06 11.74 -24.06
CA VAL A 260 18.92 10.44 -24.72
C VAL A 260 20.30 9.98 -25.17
N ARG A 261 20.59 8.71 -24.96
CA ARG A 261 21.89 8.09 -25.30
C ARG A 261 22.18 8.20 -26.81
N ASP A 262 23.42 8.44 -27.16
CA ASP A 262 23.85 8.76 -28.54
C ASP A 262 23.54 7.68 -29.56
N ASP A 263 23.63 6.40 -29.20
CA ASP A 263 23.25 5.29 -30.08
C ASP A 263 21.75 5.31 -30.41
N ILE A 264 20.92 5.59 -29.42
CA ILE A 264 19.46 5.72 -29.60
C ILE A 264 19.13 6.93 -30.50
N LEU A 265 19.86 8.05 -30.37
CA LEU A 265 19.66 9.22 -31.24
C LEU A 265 19.97 8.96 -32.70
N LYS A 266 20.90 8.03 -32.98
CA LYS A 266 21.34 7.67 -34.34
C LYS A 266 20.52 6.54 -34.96
N GLU A 267 19.73 5.85 -34.17
CA GLU A 267 18.90 4.73 -34.60
C GLU A 267 17.76 5.21 -35.50
N LYS A 268 17.42 4.42 -36.53
CA LYS A 268 16.29 4.68 -37.42
C LYS A 268 15.26 3.59 -37.23
N ASP A 269 14.15 3.92 -36.61
CA ASP A 269 13.06 2.99 -36.35
C ASP A 269 11.71 3.72 -36.44
N GLY A 270 10.65 3.07 -35.98
CA GLY A 270 9.29 3.56 -36.05
C GLY A 270 8.97 4.77 -35.16
N PRO A 271 7.72 5.24 -35.17
CA PRO A 271 7.31 6.49 -34.53
C PRO A 271 7.49 6.48 -33.00
N MET A 272 7.48 5.31 -32.36
CA MET A 272 7.70 5.23 -30.91
C MET A 272 9.13 5.58 -30.53
N LEU A 273 10.13 5.21 -31.31
CA LEU A 273 11.52 5.63 -31.07
C LEU A 273 11.65 7.13 -31.30
N LEU A 274 11.18 7.62 -32.44
CA LEU A 274 11.31 9.04 -32.82
C LEU A 274 10.59 9.95 -31.81
N HIS A 275 9.28 9.79 -31.66
CA HIS A 275 8.45 10.68 -30.84
C HIS A 275 8.51 10.34 -29.33
N GLY A 276 8.76 9.07 -28.99
CA GLY A 276 8.78 8.61 -27.60
C GLY A 276 10.13 8.76 -26.90
N LEU A 277 11.27 8.75 -27.63
CA LEU A 277 12.59 8.88 -27.04
C LEU A 277 13.40 10.02 -27.64
N GLN A 278 13.70 9.98 -28.95
CA GLN A 278 14.63 10.91 -29.59
C GLN A 278 14.18 12.37 -29.45
N GLU A 279 12.90 12.65 -29.66
CA GLU A 279 12.34 14.00 -29.51
C GLU A 279 12.28 14.48 -28.05
N MET A 280 12.51 13.60 -27.05
CA MET A 280 12.61 14.02 -25.65
C MET A 280 13.97 14.66 -25.34
N HIS A 281 14.99 14.41 -26.17
CA HIS A 281 16.33 14.94 -25.96
C HIS A 281 16.35 16.47 -25.82
N GLN A 282 17.07 16.97 -24.83
CA GLN A 282 17.21 18.39 -24.46
C GLN A 282 15.90 19.08 -24.00
N LYS A 283 14.81 18.36 -23.81
CA LYS A 283 13.61 18.93 -23.18
C LYS A 283 13.71 18.87 -21.66
N LYS A 284 13.07 19.81 -20.98
CA LYS A 284 12.93 19.76 -19.52
C LYS A 284 11.80 18.83 -19.12
N ILE A 285 12.01 18.09 -18.03
CA ILE A 285 10.93 17.30 -17.43
C ILE A 285 9.86 18.22 -16.83
N ILE A 286 8.65 17.70 -16.69
CA ILE A 286 7.60 18.34 -15.90
C ILE A 286 7.93 18.12 -14.43
N LEU A 287 7.99 19.19 -13.66
CA LEU A 287 8.23 19.17 -12.23
C LEU A 287 6.92 19.21 -11.43
N PRO A 288 6.92 18.67 -10.20
CA PRO A 288 5.86 18.90 -9.23
C PRO A 288 5.62 20.40 -8.98
N ARG A 289 4.40 20.78 -8.55
CA ARG A 289 4.10 22.19 -8.24
C ARG A 289 4.90 22.72 -7.04
N SER A 290 5.05 21.89 -6.02
CA SER A 290 5.80 22.23 -4.81
C SER A 290 7.28 21.89 -5.04
N SER A 291 8.17 22.86 -4.81
CA SER A 291 9.61 22.65 -4.90
C SER A 291 10.14 21.61 -3.91
N ASN A 292 9.46 21.44 -2.77
CA ASN A 292 9.80 20.41 -1.78
C ASN A 292 9.59 18.97 -2.30
N ALA A 293 8.88 18.82 -3.41
CA ALA A 293 8.62 17.53 -4.06
C ALA A 293 9.41 17.34 -5.36
N TRP A 294 10.30 18.28 -5.69
CA TRP A 294 11.14 18.15 -6.89
C TRP A 294 12.15 17.01 -6.71
N PRO A 295 12.53 16.35 -7.79
CA PRO A 295 13.66 15.42 -7.76
C PRO A 295 14.89 16.08 -7.16
N ASP A 296 15.56 15.36 -6.27
CA ASP A 296 16.77 15.84 -5.61
C ASP A 296 17.90 15.91 -6.66
N PRO A 297 18.55 17.10 -6.85
CA PRO A 297 19.63 17.25 -7.83
C PRO A 297 20.85 16.36 -7.55
N ASP A 298 21.17 16.08 -6.29
CA ASP A 298 22.32 15.23 -5.92
C ASP A 298 22.05 13.78 -6.27
N LEU A 299 20.80 13.30 -6.07
CA LEU A 299 20.38 11.97 -6.50
C LEU A 299 20.36 11.85 -8.02
N LEU A 300 19.88 12.90 -8.72
CA LEU A 300 19.92 12.96 -10.18
C LEU A 300 21.36 12.91 -10.71
N GLU A 301 22.31 13.67 -10.11
CA GLU A 301 23.71 13.64 -10.52
C GLU A 301 24.31 12.24 -10.41
N ARG A 302 24.12 11.57 -9.27
CA ARG A 302 24.61 10.20 -9.05
C ARG A 302 24.06 9.20 -10.08
N ARG A 303 22.77 9.33 -10.42
CA ARG A 303 22.18 8.49 -11.46
C ARG A 303 22.67 8.87 -12.85
N TYR A 304 22.82 10.17 -13.12
CA TYR A 304 23.30 10.68 -14.40
C TYR A 304 24.75 10.27 -14.68
N GLU A 305 25.60 10.20 -13.67
CA GLU A 305 26.95 9.64 -13.81
C GLU A 305 26.89 8.16 -14.27
N LYS A 306 25.99 7.32 -13.70
CA LYS A 306 25.76 5.96 -14.15
C LYS A 306 25.26 5.92 -15.61
N PHE A 307 24.36 6.85 -15.99
CA PHE A 307 23.85 6.97 -17.35
C PHE A 307 24.97 7.29 -18.35
N ARG A 308 25.89 8.19 -18.02
CA ARG A 308 27.00 8.59 -18.91
C ARG A 308 28.01 7.49 -19.20
N VAL A 309 28.13 6.49 -18.33
CA VAL A 309 29.05 5.34 -18.51
C VAL A 309 28.34 4.10 -19.02
N ALA A 310 27.03 4.12 -19.13
CA ALA A 310 26.21 3.02 -19.65
C ALA A 310 26.19 3.09 -21.19
N VAL A 311 27.21 2.56 -21.84
CA VAL A 311 27.33 2.46 -23.31
C VAL A 311 27.16 1.01 -23.72
#